data_073aa5e6de9966ceab7d2fdd26bd3ab0
#
_entry.id   073aa5e6de9966ceab7d2fdd26bd3ab0
#
_cell.length_a   1.000
_cell.length_b   1.000
_cell.length_c   1.000
_cell.angle_alpha   90.00
_cell.angle_beta   90.00
_cell.angle_gamma   90.00
#
_symmetry.space_group_name_H-M   'P 1'
#
loop_
_entity.id
_entity.type
_entity.pdbx_description
1 polymer ?
#
loop_
_entity_poly.entity_id
_entity_poly.type
_entity_poly.pdbx_seq_one_letter_code
_entity_poly.pdbx_strand_id
1 'polypeptide(L)'
;YLMDLMSKRDASYSCAQKSGTSMGKLTSDYTGSLLEEIIIQRRIELWGEFGRIYDIRRLKQGFKRTAEMGWPTDALLVNRNANDPESYMWVLTIPQTEFDGNSSLDQTKDQNPVGDTK
;
A
#
# COMPACT_ATOMS: atom_id res chain seq x y z
N TYR A 1 0.44 -14.50 20.11
CA TYR A 1 0.27 -13.03 20.05
C TYR A 1 -0.88 -12.63 19.12
N LEU A 2 -0.93 -13.06 17.83
CA LEU A 2 -2.04 -12.70 16.94
C LEU A 2 -3.39 -13.20 17.46
N MET A 3 -3.46 -14.46 17.90
CA MET A 3 -4.64 -15.04 18.54
C MET A 3 -5.07 -14.28 19.79
N ASP A 4 -4.13 -13.89 20.64
CA ASP A 4 -4.42 -13.17 21.88
C ASP A 4 -5.06 -11.81 21.60
N LEU A 5 -4.57 -11.12 20.57
CA LEU A 5 -5.13 -9.84 20.12
C LEU A 5 -6.52 -10.02 19.52
N MET A 6 -6.64 -10.94 18.57
CA MET A 6 -7.86 -11.11 17.79
C MET A 6 -9.01 -11.72 18.57
N SER A 7 -8.74 -12.63 19.50
CA SER A 7 -9.77 -13.23 20.37
C SER A 7 -10.45 -12.21 21.30
N LYS A 8 -9.84 -11.04 21.51
CA LYS A 8 -10.48 -9.95 22.26
C LYS A 8 -11.59 -9.27 21.47
N ARG A 9 -11.55 -9.34 20.16
CA ARG A 9 -12.56 -8.77 19.26
C ARG A 9 -13.57 -9.81 18.77
N ASP A 10 -13.07 -10.97 18.43
CA ASP A 10 -13.86 -12.08 17.89
C ASP A 10 -13.41 -13.39 18.53
N ALA A 11 -14.24 -13.89 19.44
CA ALA A 11 -13.95 -15.12 20.15
C ALA A 11 -13.90 -16.36 19.23
N SER A 12 -14.49 -16.27 18.04
CA SER A 12 -14.46 -17.33 17.03
C SER A 12 -13.23 -17.30 16.12
N TYR A 13 -12.41 -16.27 16.22
CA TYR A 13 -11.24 -16.11 15.36
C TYR A 13 -10.22 -17.22 15.55
N SER A 14 -9.76 -17.78 14.44
CA SER A 14 -8.70 -18.79 14.44
C SER A 14 -7.72 -18.58 13.28
N CYS A 15 -6.43 -18.50 13.61
CA CYS A 15 -5.33 -18.49 12.62
C CYS A 15 -4.32 -19.62 12.89
N ALA A 16 -4.68 -20.61 13.70
CA ALA A 16 -3.75 -21.64 14.19
C ALA A 16 -3.10 -22.47 13.07
N GLN A 17 -3.75 -22.57 11.91
CA GLN A 17 -3.25 -23.35 10.76
C GLN A 17 -2.45 -22.50 9.77
N LYS A 18 -2.34 -21.18 9.99
CA LYS A 18 -1.63 -20.30 9.06
C LYS A 18 -0.14 -20.30 9.34
N SER A 19 0.65 -20.37 8.28
CA SER A 19 2.12 -20.33 8.33
C SER A 19 2.68 -19.64 7.08
N GLY A 20 3.99 -19.38 7.08
CA GLY A 20 4.70 -18.82 5.93
C GLY A 20 4.65 -17.30 5.82
N THR A 21 5.38 -16.79 4.84
CA THR A 21 5.64 -15.36 4.63
C THR A 21 5.34 -14.89 3.20
N SER A 22 4.63 -15.70 2.42
CA SER A 22 4.23 -15.33 1.06
C SER A 22 3.31 -14.12 1.07
N MET A 23 3.50 -13.21 0.10
CA MET A 23 2.70 -12.01 -0.06
C MET A 23 2.25 -11.90 -1.51
N GLY A 24 0.99 -11.55 -1.73
CA GLY A 24 0.49 -11.21 -3.06
C GLY A 24 1.09 -9.90 -3.58
N LYS A 25 1.21 -9.76 -4.89
CA LYS A 25 1.67 -8.52 -5.53
C LYS A 25 0.66 -7.39 -5.37
N LEU A 26 -0.60 -7.71 -5.42
CA LEU A 26 -1.69 -6.77 -5.17
C LEU A 26 -2.27 -7.00 -3.78
N THR A 27 -2.83 -5.98 -3.22
CA THR A 27 -3.50 -6.07 -1.90
C THR A 27 -4.77 -6.92 -1.92
N SER A 28 -5.25 -7.30 -3.12
CA SER A 28 -6.35 -8.23 -3.34
C SER A 28 -5.92 -9.70 -3.50
N ASP A 29 -4.62 -9.96 -3.68
CA ASP A 29 -4.10 -11.30 -3.93
C ASP A 29 -3.80 -12.00 -2.60
N TYR A 30 -4.68 -12.88 -2.19
CA TYR A 30 -4.54 -13.60 -0.91
C TYR A 30 -3.75 -14.90 -1.10
N THR A 31 -2.61 -15.00 -0.44
CA THR A 31 -1.78 -16.21 -0.41
C THR A 31 -2.15 -17.15 0.76
N GLY A 32 -2.87 -16.63 1.74
CA GLY A 32 -3.25 -17.37 2.95
C GLY A 32 -2.11 -17.56 3.95
N SER A 33 -0.97 -16.91 3.75
CA SER A 33 0.17 -17.00 4.66
C SER A 33 -0.10 -16.32 6.02
N LEU A 34 0.66 -16.70 7.03
CA LEU A 34 0.58 -16.07 8.35
C LEU A 34 0.99 -14.58 8.29
N LEU A 35 2.02 -14.26 7.51
CA LEU A 35 2.45 -12.87 7.34
C LEU A 35 1.33 -12.01 6.73
N GLU A 36 0.68 -12.53 5.70
CA GLU A 36 -0.43 -11.84 5.06
C GLU A 36 -1.60 -11.63 6.01
N GLU A 37 -1.93 -12.64 6.80
CA GLU A 37 -2.96 -12.51 7.85
C GLU A 37 -2.61 -11.40 8.84
N ILE A 38 -1.37 -11.34 9.30
CA ILE A 38 -0.89 -10.28 10.20
C ILE A 38 -1.07 -8.90 9.55
N ILE A 39 -0.72 -8.76 8.27
CA ILE A 39 -0.87 -7.50 7.54
C ILE A 39 -2.35 -7.13 7.36
N ILE A 40 -3.22 -8.10 7.11
CA ILE A 40 -4.67 -7.88 7.02
C ILE A 40 -5.20 -7.35 8.36
N GLN A 41 -4.88 -8.03 9.45
CA GLN A 41 -5.33 -7.62 10.78
C GLN A 41 -4.76 -6.26 11.18
N ARG A 42 -3.51 -5.98 10.83
CA ARG A 42 -2.91 -4.65 11.00
C ARG A 42 -3.68 -3.56 10.24
N ARG A 43 -4.17 -3.85 9.03
CA ARG A 43 -4.98 -2.89 8.25
C ARG A 43 -6.32 -2.59 8.91
N ILE A 44 -6.94 -3.61 9.49
CA ILE A 44 -8.21 -3.48 10.21
C ILE A 44 -8.00 -2.68 11.49
N GLU A 45 -6.96 -3.01 12.25
CA GLU A 45 -6.65 -2.38 13.54
C GLU A 45 -6.31 -0.89 13.40
N LEU A 46 -5.49 -0.58 12.42
CA LEU A 46 -4.97 0.77 12.19
C LEU A 46 -5.77 1.51 11.09
N TRP A 47 -7.05 1.17 10.94
CA TRP A 47 -7.90 1.86 9.99
C TRP A 47 -8.05 3.34 10.37
N GLY A 48 -7.81 4.23 9.38
CA GLY A 48 -7.83 5.67 9.61
C GLY A 48 -6.57 6.25 10.26
N GLU A 49 -5.63 5.40 10.69
CA GLU A 49 -4.32 5.82 11.17
C GLU A 49 -3.28 5.87 10.05
N PHE A 50 -2.23 6.65 10.32
CA PHE A 50 -1.16 6.88 9.37
C PHE A 50 -0.27 5.63 9.25
N GLY A 51 -0.25 4.95 8.10
CA GLY A 51 0.67 3.81 8.01
C GLY A 51 0.51 2.93 6.78
N ARG A 52 -0.66 2.83 6.17
CA ARG A 52 -0.90 1.86 5.09
C ARG A 52 -0.02 2.07 3.86
N ILE A 53 0.24 3.30 3.48
CA ILE A 53 1.10 3.62 2.33
C ILE A 53 2.53 3.13 2.55
N TYR A 54 3.04 3.22 3.78
CA TYR A 54 4.38 2.73 4.11
C TYR A 54 4.46 1.21 4.01
N ASP A 55 3.41 0.49 4.46
CA ASP A 55 3.34 -0.96 4.31
C ASP A 55 3.31 -1.39 2.84
N ILE A 56 2.49 -0.74 2.03
CA ILE A 56 2.41 -1.00 0.59
C ILE A 56 3.78 -0.82 -0.07
N ARG A 57 4.44 0.29 0.20
CA ARG A 57 5.77 0.56 -0.37
C ARG A 57 6.83 -0.41 0.13
N ARG A 58 6.89 -0.63 1.44
CA ARG A 58 7.86 -1.53 2.05
C ARG A 58 7.72 -2.97 1.56
N LEU A 59 6.50 -3.42 1.38
CA LEU A 59 6.18 -4.76 0.91
C LEU A 59 6.17 -4.86 -0.62
N LYS A 60 6.43 -3.76 -1.33
CA LYS A 60 6.35 -3.67 -2.79
C LYS A 60 5.03 -4.22 -3.32
N GLN A 61 3.93 -3.82 -2.70
CA GLN A 61 2.59 -4.18 -3.13
C GLN A 61 1.94 -3.03 -3.90
N GLY A 62 1.22 -3.35 -4.97
CA GLY A 62 0.24 -2.47 -5.56
C GLY A 62 -1.13 -2.64 -4.90
N PHE A 63 -2.11 -1.86 -5.32
CA PHE A 63 -3.50 -2.12 -4.98
C PHE A 63 -4.40 -2.09 -6.22
N LYS A 64 -5.48 -2.85 -6.15
CA LYS A 64 -6.50 -2.88 -7.18
C LYS A 64 -7.83 -2.50 -6.53
N ARG A 65 -8.54 -1.59 -7.17
CA ARG A 65 -9.91 -1.21 -6.84
C ARG A 65 -10.81 -1.67 -7.97
N THR A 66 -11.92 -2.30 -7.64
CA THR A 66 -12.86 -2.80 -8.65
C THR A 66 -14.27 -2.29 -8.35
N ALA A 67 -15.13 -2.28 -9.37
CA ALA A 67 -16.54 -1.96 -9.21
C ALA A 67 -17.25 -2.91 -8.23
N GLU A 68 -16.84 -4.18 -8.20
CA GLU A 68 -17.36 -5.20 -7.26
C GLU A 68 -17.04 -4.86 -5.80
N MET A 69 -15.96 -4.13 -5.56
CA MET A 69 -15.61 -3.59 -4.24
C MET A 69 -16.34 -2.28 -3.91
N GLY A 70 -17.28 -1.85 -4.76
CA GLY A 70 -18.03 -0.61 -4.57
C GLY A 70 -17.29 0.67 -4.99
N TRP A 71 -16.19 0.56 -5.76
CA TRP A 71 -15.45 1.73 -6.23
C TRP A 71 -16.04 2.27 -7.53
N PRO A 72 -16.22 3.59 -7.68
CA PRO A 72 -16.61 4.21 -8.94
C PRO A 72 -15.58 3.94 -10.05
N THR A 73 -16.04 3.86 -11.30
CA THR A 73 -15.15 3.66 -12.45
C THR A 73 -14.09 4.76 -12.56
N ASP A 74 -14.44 6.00 -12.21
CA ASP A 74 -13.51 7.13 -12.27
C ASP A 74 -12.34 6.99 -11.29
N ALA A 75 -12.58 6.36 -10.13
CA ALA A 75 -11.50 6.10 -9.18
C ALA A 75 -10.46 5.09 -9.71
N LEU A 76 -10.86 4.25 -10.65
CA LEU A 76 -9.95 3.33 -11.34
C LEU A 76 -9.03 4.08 -12.30
N LEU A 77 -9.51 5.14 -12.93
CA LEU A 77 -8.73 5.95 -13.87
C LEU A 77 -7.65 6.77 -13.17
N VAL A 78 -7.93 7.31 -12.01
CA VAL A 78 -6.98 8.11 -11.22
C VAL A 78 -5.79 7.27 -10.75
N ASN A 79 -5.97 5.96 -10.62
CA ASN A 79 -4.95 5.05 -10.09
C ASN A 79 -4.45 4.05 -11.15
N ARG A 80 -4.29 4.48 -12.40
CA ARG A 80 -3.88 3.60 -13.49
C ARG A 80 -2.73 2.67 -13.17
N ASN A 81 -1.71 3.19 -12.49
CA ASN A 81 -0.49 2.46 -12.17
C ASN A 81 -0.40 2.07 -10.69
N ALA A 82 -1.50 2.15 -9.95
CA ALA A 82 -1.51 1.80 -8.54
C ALA A 82 -1.30 0.30 -8.28
N ASN A 83 -1.52 -0.53 -9.29
CA ASN A 83 -1.21 -1.96 -9.26
C ASN A 83 0.29 -2.26 -9.47
N ASP A 84 1.07 -1.29 -9.93
CA ASP A 84 2.52 -1.39 -10.01
C ASP A 84 3.13 -0.83 -8.71
N PRO A 85 3.76 -1.66 -7.88
CA PRO A 85 4.33 -1.22 -6.60
C PRO A 85 5.52 -0.27 -6.73
N GLU A 86 6.12 -0.19 -7.90
CA GLU A 86 7.27 0.67 -8.19
C GLU A 86 6.88 1.90 -9.03
N SER A 87 5.58 2.08 -9.31
CA SER A 87 5.08 3.24 -10.04
C SER A 87 5.45 4.56 -9.36
N TYR A 88 5.71 5.57 -10.17
CA TYR A 88 5.93 6.96 -9.73
C TYR A 88 4.78 7.49 -8.85
N MET A 89 3.57 6.99 -9.01
CA MET A 89 2.41 7.40 -8.21
C MET A 89 2.56 7.14 -6.70
N TRP A 90 3.50 6.28 -6.32
CA TRP A 90 3.80 6.01 -4.92
C TRP A 90 4.86 6.94 -4.33
N VAL A 91 5.41 7.85 -5.13
CA VAL A 91 6.47 8.76 -4.71
C VAL A 91 5.93 10.19 -4.75
N LEU A 92 6.06 10.90 -3.64
CA LEU A 92 5.72 12.32 -3.59
C LEU A 92 6.74 13.13 -4.38
N THR A 93 6.26 14.10 -5.13
CA THR A 93 7.12 15.07 -5.81
C THR A 93 7.73 16.04 -4.80
N ILE A 94 8.94 16.49 -5.09
CA ILE A 94 9.59 17.56 -4.32
C ILE A 94 8.82 18.86 -4.61
N PRO A 95 8.37 19.60 -3.58
CA PRO A 95 7.66 20.86 -3.78
C PRO A 95 8.49 21.89 -4.55
N GLN A 96 7.85 22.70 -5.37
CA GLN A 96 8.52 23.76 -6.13
C GLN A 96 9.30 24.71 -5.23
N THR A 97 8.77 25.01 -4.06
CA THR A 97 9.43 25.89 -3.07
C THR A 97 10.81 25.41 -2.63
N GLU A 98 11.07 24.10 -2.67
CA GLU A 98 12.40 23.57 -2.36
C GLU A 98 13.40 23.90 -3.49
N PHE A 99 12.98 23.81 -4.73
CA PHE A 99 13.82 24.20 -5.86
C PHE A 99 14.07 25.72 -5.91
N ASP A 100 13.04 26.49 -5.59
CA ASP A 100 13.15 27.96 -5.58
C ASP A 100 14.06 28.48 -4.44
N GLY A 101 14.07 27.75 -3.33
CA GLY A 101 14.83 28.12 -2.13
C GLY A 101 16.23 27.49 -2.00
N ASN A 102 16.52 26.46 -2.77
CA ASN A 102 17.78 25.71 -2.66
C ASN A 102 18.52 25.64 -4.00
N SER A 103 19.50 26.51 -4.17
CA SER A 103 20.33 26.59 -5.39
C SER A 103 21.17 25.34 -5.67
N SER A 104 21.25 24.38 -4.74
CA SER A 104 21.93 23.11 -4.94
C SER A 104 21.06 22.06 -5.62
N LEU A 105 19.75 22.30 -5.76
CA LEU A 105 18.81 21.42 -6.42
C LEU A 105 18.54 21.88 -7.86
N ASP A 106 18.50 20.90 -8.76
CA ASP A 106 18.12 21.08 -10.16
C ASP A 106 16.82 20.31 -10.42
N GLN A 107 15.74 21.05 -10.66
CA GLN A 107 14.42 20.45 -10.88
C GLN A 107 14.40 19.40 -12.00
N THR A 108 15.25 19.56 -13.02
CA THR A 108 15.30 18.63 -14.16
C THR A 108 16.00 17.31 -13.85
N LYS A 109 16.85 17.30 -12.80
CA LYS A 109 17.67 16.14 -12.41
C LYS A 109 17.20 15.50 -11.12
N ASP A 110 16.81 16.34 -10.15
CA ASP A 110 16.60 15.90 -8.77
C ASP A 110 15.11 15.66 -8.45
N GLN A 111 14.19 16.08 -9.34
CA GLN A 111 12.76 15.83 -9.16
C GLN A 111 12.44 14.33 -9.25
N ASN A 112 11.59 13.87 -8.34
CA ASN A 112 11.01 12.54 -8.44
C ASN A 112 10.17 12.41 -9.74
N PRO A 113 10.06 11.21 -10.31
CA PRO A 113 9.27 11.01 -11.53
C PRO A 113 7.84 11.51 -11.39
N VAL A 114 7.37 12.30 -12.37
CA VAL A 114 6.02 12.88 -12.40
C VAL A 114 5.11 12.27 -13.47
N GLY A 115 5.60 11.29 -14.19
CA GLY A 115 4.88 10.61 -15.26
C GLY A 115 5.53 9.29 -15.62
N ASP A 116 4.84 8.53 -16.48
CA ASP A 116 5.42 7.32 -17.05
C ASP A 116 6.64 7.73 -17.90
N THR A 117 7.82 7.34 -17.49
CA THR A 117 8.96 7.36 -18.38
C THR A 117 8.70 6.35 -19.49
N LYS A 118 8.42 6.85 -20.68
CA LYS A 118 8.27 6.04 -21.89
C LYS A 118 9.61 5.44 -22.29
#